data_24f62833086e810ad5bab46992ef2617
#
_entry.id   24f62833086e810ad5bab46992ef2617
#
_cell.length_a   1.000
_cell.length_b   1.000
_cell.length_c   1.000
_cell.angle_alpha   90.00
_cell.angle_beta   90.00
_cell.angle_gamma   90.00
#
_symmetry.space_group_name_H-M   'P 1'
#
loop_
_entity.id
_entity.type
_entity.pdbx_description
1 polymer ?
#
loop_
_entity_poly.entity_id
_entity_poly.type
_entity_poly.pdbx_seq_one_letter_code
_entity_poly.pdbx_strand_id
1 'polypeptide(L)'
;MRPFLLAATLALAGTAAALPAQTLTLRDALARADTAAYANRIADGTAAATRAQSTAALRGILPTLRLEGGFVRTDDPIGAFGTTLRQRRITAADFDPARLNRPDAINNFQGGAVVEQPLFNADAWVGRRAAARAGDAADAAADWGRTSLRVDVIRAWYGVTLARERVATLADAAKAAHAHVGQAESMVRQGLATRSDALLAAVGAGEVDAQLADAEAEARTAVRQLALLLGEHDFSASLPESLPSAQRIRAVVAPDTVDTSAAEASTDNTSTTDASTTDASATDAPATDARADVEAAEFALDAARLDARRARSLYLPRLNALARYDWNSASRLYAGVPSWTVGLMATWTPFAGAGELAERQVSKGNEAAARAMAEAARARASLEAEQAGNALRAALAGLAIAERAVAQSAEAHRMVARKYEGGLATIVELLDASAVETRSALRFSAARHAVITSAAERRKALGRDPTTLVALEDPAPTVPPTR
;
A
#
# COMPACT_ATOMS: atom_id res chain seq x y z
N MET A 1 -8.37 6.89 67.73
CA MET A 1 -8.67 8.27 67.34
C MET A 1 -8.26 8.44 65.88
N ARG A 2 -9.19 8.47 64.98
CA ARG A 2 -9.01 8.75 63.56
C ARG A 2 -9.44 10.19 63.30
N PRO A 3 -8.73 11.03 62.52
CA PRO A 3 -9.32 12.21 61.91
C PRO A 3 -9.79 11.94 60.50
N PHE A 4 -11.00 12.33 60.20
CA PHE A 4 -11.65 12.45 58.88
C PHE A 4 -10.92 13.55 58.08
N LEU A 5 -10.54 13.24 56.82
CA LEU A 5 -10.17 14.21 55.80
C LEU A 5 -11.32 14.24 54.77
N LEU A 6 -12.04 15.37 54.80
CA LEU A 6 -13.01 15.76 53.75
C LEU A 6 -12.22 16.10 52.46
N ALA A 7 -12.43 15.37 51.39
CA ALA A 7 -12.00 15.73 50.07
C ALA A 7 -13.11 16.52 49.38
N ALA A 8 -12.88 17.82 49.17
CA ALA A 8 -13.72 18.68 48.36
C ALA A 8 -13.47 18.39 46.90
N THR A 9 -14.41 17.77 46.22
CA THR A 9 -14.43 17.59 44.75
C THR A 9 -14.87 18.89 44.09
N LEU A 10 -13.90 19.63 43.53
CA LEU A 10 -14.16 20.78 42.67
C LEU A 10 -14.60 20.25 41.30
N ALA A 11 -15.89 20.35 40.98
CA ALA A 11 -16.42 20.08 39.65
C ALA A 11 -16.01 21.22 38.71
N LEU A 12 -14.95 21.01 37.92
CA LEU A 12 -14.64 21.85 36.75
C LEU A 12 -15.64 21.52 35.64
N ALA A 13 -16.73 22.28 35.53
CA ALA A 13 -17.55 22.31 34.33
C ALA A 13 -16.73 22.96 33.20
N GLY A 14 -15.96 22.13 32.50
CA GLY A 14 -15.33 22.56 31.24
C GLY A 14 -16.42 22.79 30.20
N THR A 15 -16.67 24.03 29.84
CA THR A 15 -17.38 24.39 28.60
C THR A 15 -16.55 23.80 27.46
N ALA A 16 -17.04 22.72 26.87
CA ALA A 16 -16.54 22.24 25.59
C ALA A 16 -16.85 23.33 24.56
N ALA A 17 -15.89 24.24 24.35
CA ALA A 17 -15.91 25.10 23.19
C ALA A 17 -15.91 24.17 21.98
N ALA A 18 -16.98 24.16 21.19
CA ALA A 18 -17.03 23.52 19.91
C ALA A 18 -15.88 24.09 19.08
N LEU A 19 -14.80 23.30 18.93
CA LEU A 19 -13.71 23.66 18.03
C LEU A 19 -14.35 23.85 16.66
N PRO A 20 -14.04 24.95 15.94
CA PRO A 20 -14.52 25.12 14.58
C PRO A 20 -14.14 23.87 13.80
N ALA A 21 -15.09 23.30 13.06
CA ALA A 21 -14.86 22.15 12.21
C ALA A 21 -13.65 22.48 11.33
N GLN A 22 -12.50 21.88 11.63
CA GLN A 22 -11.28 22.11 10.85
C GLN A 22 -11.55 21.60 9.44
N THR A 23 -11.42 22.49 8.46
CA THR A 23 -11.46 22.09 7.06
C THR A 23 -10.26 21.19 6.81
N LEU A 24 -10.50 19.93 6.49
CA LEU A 24 -9.44 19.00 6.12
C LEU A 24 -8.88 19.44 4.77
N THR A 25 -7.57 19.50 4.65
CA THR A 25 -6.87 19.74 3.39
C THR A 25 -6.42 18.41 2.77
N LEU A 26 -6.17 18.38 1.46
CA LEU A 26 -5.59 17.20 0.81
C LEU A 26 -4.24 16.82 1.47
N ARG A 27 -3.45 17.81 1.85
CA ARG A 27 -2.18 17.60 2.56
C ARG A 27 -2.40 16.84 3.87
N ASP A 28 -3.38 17.25 4.67
CA ASP A 28 -3.71 16.60 5.94
C ASP A 28 -4.27 15.19 5.70
N ALA A 29 -5.09 15.01 4.66
CA ALA A 29 -5.62 13.71 4.28
C ALA A 29 -4.51 12.73 3.90
N LEU A 30 -3.53 13.17 3.09
CA LEU A 30 -2.37 12.37 2.72
C LEU A 30 -1.50 12.01 3.94
N ALA A 31 -1.25 12.97 4.84
CA ALA A 31 -0.49 12.73 6.06
C ALA A 31 -1.20 11.73 7.01
N ARG A 32 -2.54 11.81 7.11
CA ARG A 32 -3.33 10.83 7.86
C ARG A 32 -3.27 9.44 7.22
N ALA A 33 -3.42 9.35 5.90
CA ALA A 33 -3.32 8.09 5.18
C ALA A 33 -1.94 7.44 5.35
N ASP A 34 -0.85 8.22 5.29
CA ASP A 34 0.51 7.72 5.49
C ASP A 34 0.69 7.07 6.87
N THR A 35 -0.01 7.54 7.90
CA THR A 35 0.16 7.05 9.28
C THR A 35 -0.90 6.07 9.75
N ALA A 36 -2.16 6.24 9.33
CA ALA A 36 -3.31 5.53 9.89
C ALA A 36 -3.93 4.49 8.95
N ALA A 37 -3.72 4.59 7.63
CA ALA A 37 -4.35 3.71 6.66
C ALA A 37 -4.06 2.23 6.92
N TYR A 38 -5.09 1.40 6.82
CA TYR A 38 -4.96 -0.05 6.99
C TYR A 38 -3.96 -0.67 6.01
N ALA A 39 -3.94 -0.21 4.76
CA ALA A 39 -3.04 -0.72 3.72
C ALA A 39 -1.56 -0.53 4.11
N ASN A 40 -1.17 0.65 4.59
CA ASN A 40 0.20 0.94 5.03
C ASN A 40 0.56 0.12 6.26
N ARG A 41 -0.33 0.02 7.25
CA ARG A 41 -0.10 -0.80 8.46
C ARG A 41 0.10 -2.27 8.15
N ILE A 42 -0.63 -2.82 7.17
CA ILE A 42 -0.45 -4.20 6.70
C ILE A 42 0.89 -4.34 5.98
N ALA A 43 1.23 -3.41 5.08
CA ALA A 43 2.50 -3.43 4.34
C ALA A 43 3.70 -3.33 5.28
N ASP A 44 3.67 -2.39 6.24
CA ASP A 44 4.73 -2.21 7.26
C ASP A 44 4.90 -3.45 8.13
N GLY A 45 3.80 -4.06 8.57
CA GLY A 45 3.82 -5.30 9.33
C GLY A 45 4.44 -6.46 8.55
N THR A 46 4.10 -6.59 7.27
CA THR A 46 4.65 -7.62 6.37
C THR A 46 6.15 -7.40 6.10
N ALA A 47 6.54 -6.16 5.83
CA ALA A 47 7.94 -5.80 5.63
C ALA A 47 8.77 -6.02 6.90
N ALA A 48 8.25 -5.63 8.08
CA ALA A 48 8.90 -5.88 9.36
C ALA A 48 9.07 -7.39 9.63
N ALA A 49 8.05 -8.21 9.36
CA ALA A 49 8.12 -9.66 9.51
C ALA A 49 9.18 -10.27 8.57
N THR A 50 9.25 -9.82 7.32
CA THR A 50 10.23 -10.30 6.34
C THR A 50 11.65 -9.89 6.72
N ARG A 51 11.86 -8.66 7.17
CA ARG A 51 13.16 -8.20 7.70
C ARG A 51 13.60 -9.01 8.92
N ALA A 52 12.68 -9.35 9.82
CA ALA A 52 12.97 -10.16 10.99
C ALA A 52 13.50 -11.56 10.62
N GLN A 53 13.16 -12.10 9.44
CA GLN A 53 13.69 -13.38 8.96
C GLN A 53 15.21 -13.32 8.74
N SER A 54 15.78 -12.19 8.33
CA SER A 54 17.23 -12.01 8.21
C SER A 54 17.92 -12.06 9.57
N THR A 55 17.25 -11.53 10.61
CA THR A 55 17.72 -11.64 12.01
C THR A 55 17.58 -13.08 12.52
N ALA A 56 16.47 -13.74 12.21
CA ALA A 56 16.29 -15.15 12.58
C ALA A 56 17.35 -16.08 11.94
N ALA A 57 17.83 -15.75 10.75
CA ALA A 57 18.90 -16.47 10.08
C ALA A 57 20.26 -16.39 10.82
N LEU A 58 20.44 -15.44 11.75
CA LEU A 58 21.63 -15.34 12.59
C LEU A 58 21.84 -16.54 13.49
N ARG A 59 20.79 -17.33 13.80
CA ARG A 59 20.96 -18.58 14.58
C ARG A 59 21.89 -19.60 13.93
N GLY A 60 22.08 -19.52 12.62
CA GLY A 60 23.06 -20.35 11.89
C GLY A 60 24.49 -19.83 11.96
N ILE A 61 24.73 -18.68 12.63
CA ILE A 61 26.03 -18.00 12.70
C ILE A 61 26.43 -17.71 14.14
N LEU A 62 25.47 -17.25 14.97
CA LEU A 62 25.70 -16.89 16.37
C LEU A 62 25.63 -18.09 17.29
N PRO A 63 26.28 -18.03 18.50
CA PRO A 63 26.18 -19.09 19.48
C PRO A 63 24.74 -19.25 19.98
N THR A 64 24.32 -20.49 20.14
CA THR A 64 23.06 -20.83 20.79
C THR A 64 23.33 -21.38 22.18
N LEU A 65 22.59 -20.90 23.18
CA LEU A 65 22.60 -21.43 24.54
C LEU A 65 21.32 -22.19 24.77
N ARG A 66 21.45 -23.45 25.19
CA ARG A 66 20.32 -24.29 25.57
C ARG A 66 20.50 -24.74 27.01
N LEU A 67 19.50 -24.56 27.82
CA LEU A 67 19.39 -25.07 29.16
C LEU A 67 18.50 -26.32 29.12
N GLU A 68 19.00 -27.42 29.62
CA GLU A 68 18.31 -28.72 29.65
C GLU A 68 18.09 -29.12 31.10
N GLY A 69 16.94 -29.69 31.39
CA GLY A 69 16.65 -30.23 32.70
C GLY A 69 15.76 -31.47 32.59
N GLY A 70 16.07 -32.51 33.38
CA GLY A 70 15.29 -33.72 33.33
C GLY A 70 15.44 -34.53 34.60
N PHE A 71 14.48 -35.45 34.79
CA PHE A 71 14.54 -36.49 35.80
C PHE A 71 14.46 -37.84 35.12
N VAL A 72 15.41 -38.72 35.49
CA VAL A 72 15.46 -40.09 35.02
C VAL A 72 15.54 -41.00 36.22
N ARG A 73 14.75 -42.08 36.24
CA ARG A 73 14.86 -43.19 37.14
C ARG A 73 15.03 -44.44 36.29
N THR A 74 16.10 -45.19 36.56
CA THR A 74 16.42 -46.36 35.78
C THR A 74 17.02 -47.45 36.64
N ASP A 75 16.74 -48.70 36.34
CA ASP A 75 17.36 -49.92 36.80
C ASP A 75 18.13 -50.61 35.64
N ASP A 76 18.23 -49.97 34.48
CA ASP A 76 19.11 -50.45 33.40
C ASP A 76 20.56 -50.54 33.92
N PRO A 77 21.23 -51.66 33.76
CA PRO A 77 22.59 -51.88 34.33
C PRO A 77 23.61 -50.80 33.91
N ILE A 78 23.64 -50.43 32.63
CA ILE A 78 24.54 -49.39 32.12
C ILE A 78 24.09 -48.00 32.59
N GLY A 79 22.80 -47.74 32.55
CA GLY A 79 22.19 -46.46 32.95
C GLY A 79 22.39 -46.19 34.45
N ALA A 80 22.18 -47.20 35.31
CA ALA A 80 22.34 -47.09 36.76
C ALA A 80 23.81 -46.90 37.18
N PHE A 81 24.72 -47.72 36.63
CA PHE A 81 26.15 -47.56 36.85
C PHE A 81 26.70 -46.25 36.35
N GLY A 82 26.38 -45.87 35.10
CA GLY A 82 26.78 -44.59 34.53
C GLY A 82 26.24 -43.37 35.28
N THR A 83 25.02 -43.44 35.82
CA THR A 83 24.44 -42.40 36.66
C THR A 83 25.16 -42.28 38.00
N THR A 84 25.46 -43.38 38.67
CA THR A 84 26.23 -43.41 39.94
C THR A 84 27.60 -42.77 39.72
N LEU A 85 28.25 -43.08 38.61
CA LEU A 85 29.56 -42.51 38.23
C LEU A 85 29.45 -40.98 37.93
N ARG A 86 28.43 -40.54 37.22
CA ARG A 86 28.18 -39.11 36.94
C ARG A 86 27.86 -38.31 38.20
N GLN A 87 27.20 -38.96 39.18
CA GLN A 87 26.94 -38.36 40.51
C GLN A 87 28.17 -38.43 41.42
N ARG A 88 29.28 -39.01 41.00
CA ARG A 88 30.53 -39.27 41.77
C ARG A 88 30.27 -39.99 43.12
N ARG A 89 29.38 -40.96 43.09
CA ARG A 89 28.96 -41.73 44.28
C ARG A 89 29.44 -43.17 44.23
N ILE A 90 30.29 -43.53 43.26
CA ILE A 90 30.73 -44.88 43.07
C ILE A 90 31.66 -45.34 44.21
N THR A 91 31.44 -46.54 44.66
CA THR A 91 32.23 -47.21 45.70
C THR A 91 32.74 -48.55 45.21
N ALA A 92 33.64 -49.23 45.98
CA ALA A 92 34.14 -50.55 45.63
C ALA A 92 33.01 -51.62 45.53
N ALA A 93 31.93 -51.47 46.29
CA ALA A 93 30.77 -52.36 46.25
C ALA A 93 29.95 -52.30 44.96
N ASP A 94 30.06 -51.20 44.19
CA ASP A 94 29.37 -51.01 42.92
C ASP A 94 30.00 -51.79 41.77
N PHE A 95 31.20 -52.42 41.99
CA PHE A 95 31.85 -53.29 41.04
C PHE A 95 31.54 -54.80 41.28
N ASP A 96 30.62 -55.12 42.19
CA ASP A 96 30.15 -56.49 42.38
C ASP A 96 29.35 -56.94 41.12
N PRO A 97 29.68 -58.02 40.45
CA PRO A 97 28.99 -58.52 39.27
C PRO A 97 27.49 -58.78 39.50
N ALA A 98 27.09 -59.17 40.71
CA ALA A 98 25.66 -59.35 41.00
C ALA A 98 24.88 -58.04 41.00
N ARG A 99 25.46 -56.96 41.51
CA ARG A 99 24.92 -55.60 41.49
C ARG A 99 25.00 -54.96 40.12
N LEU A 100 26.07 -55.18 39.38
CA LEU A 100 26.20 -54.66 38.02
C LEU A 100 25.16 -55.25 37.07
N ASN A 101 24.81 -56.54 37.21
CA ASN A 101 23.82 -57.20 36.37
C ASN A 101 22.36 -56.94 36.80
N ARG A 102 22.11 -56.61 38.05
CA ARG A 102 20.77 -56.32 38.60
C ARG A 102 20.86 -55.15 39.59
N PRO A 103 21.07 -53.91 39.09
CA PRO A 103 21.18 -52.75 39.97
C PRO A 103 19.83 -52.37 40.55
N ASP A 104 19.86 -51.78 41.73
CA ASP A 104 18.68 -51.05 42.25
C ASP A 104 18.39 -49.83 41.40
N ALA A 105 17.08 -49.50 41.25
CA ALA A 105 16.67 -48.35 40.50
C ALA A 105 17.24 -47.04 41.10
N ILE A 106 17.96 -46.26 40.31
CA ILE A 106 18.61 -45.04 40.73
C ILE A 106 17.89 -43.80 40.14
N ASN A 107 17.78 -42.74 40.94
CA ASN A 107 17.26 -41.45 40.54
C ASN A 107 18.38 -40.55 40.06
N ASN A 108 18.11 -39.82 38.98
CA ASN A 108 19.02 -38.78 38.48
C ASN A 108 18.25 -37.52 38.09
N PHE A 109 18.47 -36.45 38.83
CA PHE A 109 18.08 -35.09 38.40
C PHE A 109 19.28 -34.54 37.61
N GLN A 110 19.11 -34.46 36.29
CA GLN A 110 20.13 -33.94 35.38
C GLN A 110 19.80 -32.53 34.94
N GLY A 111 20.75 -31.62 35.03
CA GLY A 111 20.70 -30.30 34.45
C GLY A 111 21.87 -30.07 33.56
N GLY A 112 21.70 -29.29 32.50
CA GLY A 112 22.81 -28.99 31.59
C GLY A 112 22.65 -27.62 30.94
N ALA A 113 23.79 -27.02 30.64
CA ALA A 113 23.90 -25.85 29.77
C ALA A 113 24.74 -26.24 28.56
N VAL A 114 24.17 -26.10 27.37
CA VAL A 114 24.84 -26.42 26.11
C VAL A 114 24.99 -25.16 25.29
N VAL A 115 26.23 -24.83 24.94
CA VAL A 115 26.53 -23.73 23.99
C VAL A 115 27.00 -24.38 22.71
N GLU A 116 26.35 -24.08 21.61
CA GLU A 116 26.76 -24.50 20.28
C GLU A 116 27.07 -23.25 19.45
N GLN A 117 28.30 -23.18 18.90
CA GLN A 117 28.77 -22.09 18.07
C GLN A 117 29.08 -22.64 16.68
N PRO A 118 28.29 -22.25 15.65
CA PRO A 118 28.66 -22.48 14.26
C PRO A 118 29.97 -21.72 13.93
N LEU A 119 31.02 -22.43 13.52
CA LEU A 119 32.30 -21.84 13.12
C LEU A 119 32.37 -21.64 11.61
N PHE A 120 31.88 -22.63 10.84
CA PHE A 120 31.84 -22.57 9.40
C PHE A 120 30.55 -23.24 8.89
N ASN A 121 29.57 -22.42 8.50
CA ASN A 121 28.31 -22.82 7.88
C ASN A 121 28.06 -21.91 6.69
N ALA A 122 28.61 -22.24 5.53
CA ALA A 122 28.58 -21.44 4.33
C ALA A 122 27.12 -21.13 3.86
N ASP A 123 26.24 -22.12 3.98
CA ASP A 123 24.83 -21.99 3.66
C ASP A 123 24.10 -20.98 4.58
N ALA A 124 24.46 -20.91 5.86
CA ALA A 124 23.89 -19.95 6.79
C ALA A 124 24.27 -18.50 6.45
N TRP A 125 25.52 -18.26 6.07
CA TRP A 125 25.99 -16.94 5.66
C TRP A 125 25.30 -16.45 4.38
N VAL A 126 25.20 -17.34 3.39
CA VAL A 126 24.52 -17.02 2.12
C VAL A 126 23.02 -16.86 2.34
N GLY A 127 22.40 -17.76 3.14
CA GLY A 127 20.97 -17.70 3.47
C GLY A 127 20.59 -16.41 4.20
N ARG A 128 21.44 -15.92 5.13
CA ARG A 128 21.23 -14.62 5.77
C ARG A 128 21.21 -13.47 4.76
N ARG A 129 22.14 -13.48 3.79
CA ARG A 129 22.18 -12.46 2.73
C ARG A 129 20.95 -12.55 1.83
N ALA A 130 20.48 -13.76 1.50
CA ALA A 130 19.24 -13.93 0.75
C ALA A 130 18.03 -13.37 1.51
N ALA A 131 17.92 -13.68 2.81
CA ALA A 131 16.86 -13.15 3.66
C ALA A 131 16.92 -11.61 3.82
N ALA A 132 18.12 -11.02 3.85
CA ALA A 132 18.26 -9.57 3.87
C ALA A 132 17.73 -8.95 2.56
N ARG A 133 18.09 -9.51 1.40
CA ARG A 133 17.55 -9.03 0.10
C ARG A 133 16.05 -9.22 -0.04
N ALA A 134 15.50 -10.28 0.54
CA ALA A 134 14.04 -10.43 0.62
C ALA A 134 13.39 -9.36 1.50
N GLY A 135 14.07 -8.92 2.57
CA GLY A 135 13.67 -7.78 3.38
C GLY A 135 13.66 -6.47 2.57
N ASP A 136 14.75 -6.20 1.81
CA ASP A 136 14.85 -5.03 0.94
C ASP A 136 13.71 -5.01 -0.11
N ALA A 137 13.38 -6.18 -0.68
CA ALA A 137 12.25 -6.34 -1.60
C ALA A 137 10.89 -6.02 -0.94
N ALA A 138 10.69 -6.44 0.29
CA ALA A 138 9.45 -6.18 1.02
C ALA A 138 9.32 -4.69 1.39
N ASP A 139 10.43 -4.02 1.71
CA ASP A 139 10.44 -2.58 1.99
C ASP A 139 10.11 -1.78 0.73
N ALA A 140 10.74 -2.08 -0.41
CA ALA A 140 10.45 -1.42 -1.68
C ALA A 140 8.99 -1.67 -2.14
N ALA A 141 8.46 -2.88 -1.92
CA ALA A 141 7.05 -3.18 -2.18
C ALA A 141 6.10 -2.37 -1.29
N ALA A 142 6.46 -2.15 -0.02
CA ALA A 142 5.69 -1.29 0.89
C ALA A 142 5.72 0.17 0.43
N ASP A 143 6.85 0.68 -0.04
CA ASP A 143 6.98 2.05 -0.57
C ASP A 143 6.14 2.25 -1.83
N TRP A 144 6.10 1.26 -2.73
CA TRP A 144 5.18 1.27 -3.86
C TRP A 144 3.71 1.27 -3.42
N GLY A 145 3.38 0.47 -2.41
CA GLY A 145 2.05 0.44 -1.79
C GLY A 145 1.63 1.82 -1.26
N ARG A 146 2.53 2.53 -0.56
CA ARG A 146 2.31 3.90 -0.07
C ARG A 146 2.06 4.88 -1.21
N THR A 147 2.88 4.81 -2.27
CA THR A 147 2.69 5.67 -3.45
C THR A 147 1.35 5.41 -4.12
N SER A 148 0.95 4.14 -4.24
CA SER A 148 -0.36 3.76 -4.79
C SER A 148 -1.51 4.27 -3.92
N LEU A 149 -1.42 4.12 -2.61
CA LEU A 149 -2.41 4.64 -1.66
C LEU A 149 -2.56 6.17 -1.75
N ARG A 150 -1.46 6.91 -1.91
CA ARG A 150 -1.51 8.37 -2.10
C ARG A 150 -2.29 8.76 -3.34
N VAL A 151 -2.14 8.03 -4.44
CA VAL A 151 -2.95 8.24 -5.65
C VAL A 151 -4.42 7.93 -5.40
N ASP A 152 -4.72 6.83 -4.68
CA ASP A 152 -6.10 6.47 -4.34
C ASP A 152 -6.74 7.51 -3.42
N VAL A 153 -6.01 8.07 -2.46
CA VAL A 153 -6.47 9.18 -1.60
C VAL A 153 -6.75 10.44 -2.42
N ILE A 154 -5.86 10.81 -3.35
CA ILE A 154 -6.08 11.95 -4.25
C ILE A 154 -7.34 11.74 -5.09
N ARG A 155 -7.51 10.55 -5.67
CA ARG A 155 -8.69 10.18 -6.45
C ARG A 155 -9.97 10.25 -5.62
N ALA A 156 -9.96 9.68 -4.41
CA ALA A 156 -11.11 9.70 -3.52
C ALA A 156 -11.44 11.10 -3.01
N TRP A 157 -10.43 11.90 -2.68
CA TRP A 157 -10.56 13.29 -2.25
C TRP A 157 -11.30 14.16 -3.27
N TYR A 158 -10.79 14.18 -4.50
CA TYR A 158 -11.45 14.89 -5.58
C TYR A 158 -12.71 14.18 -6.06
N GLY A 159 -12.88 12.90 -5.81
CA GLY A 159 -14.11 12.14 -6.03
C GLY A 159 -15.24 12.61 -5.12
N VAL A 160 -14.98 12.89 -3.84
CA VAL A 160 -15.97 13.49 -2.93
C VAL A 160 -16.35 14.89 -3.40
N THR A 161 -15.37 15.70 -3.79
CA THR A 161 -15.62 17.06 -4.29
C THR A 161 -16.46 17.03 -5.58
N LEU A 162 -16.16 16.11 -6.51
CA LEU A 162 -16.95 15.88 -7.72
C LEU A 162 -18.40 15.48 -7.39
N ALA A 163 -18.57 14.55 -6.44
CA ALA A 163 -19.91 14.09 -6.05
C ALA A 163 -20.76 15.23 -5.44
N ARG A 164 -20.15 16.09 -4.61
CA ARG A 164 -20.83 17.28 -4.06
C ARG A 164 -21.21 18.28 -5.14
N GLU A 165 -20.29 18.56 -6.07
CA GLU A 165 -20.56 19.45 -7.20
C GLU A 165 -21.69 18.91 -8.10
N ARG A 166 -21.74 17.58 -8.27
CA ARG A 166 -22.84 16.90 -8.97
C ARG A 166 -24.18 17.09 -8.26
N VAL A 167 -24.22 16.95 -6.94
CA VAL A 167 -25.42 17.21 -6.13
C VAL A 167 -25.88 18.67 -6.31
N ALA A 168 -24.96 19.64 -6.20
CA ALA A 168 -25.28 21.06 -6.38
C ALA A 168 -25.83 21.32 -7.79
N THR A 169 -25.19 20.80 -8.83
CA THR A 169 -25.66 20.96 -10.22
C THR A 169 -27.05 20.36 -10.43
N LEU A 170 -27.33 19.20 -9.88
CA LEU A 170 -28.62 18.52 -10.00
C LEU A 170 -29.71 19.21 -9.14
N ALA A 171 -29.36 19.76 -7.98
CA ALA A 171 -30.28 20.56 -7.16
C ALA A 171 -30.73 21.83 -7.89
N ASP A 172 -29.79 22.52 -8.55
CA ASP A 172 -30.14 23.69 -9.39
C ASP A 172 -30.98 23.27 -10.60
N ALA A 173 -30.66 22.16 -11.24
CA ALA A 173 -31.44 21.59 -12.33
C ALA A 173 -32.88 21.21 -11.89
N ALA A 174 -33.05 20.59 -10.72
CA ALA A 174 -34.34 20.23 -10.16
C ALA A 174 -35.17 21.48 -9.88
N LYS A 175 -34.57 22.51 -9.29
CA LYS A 175 -35.22 23.79 -9.08
C LYS A 175 -35.72 24.44 -10.41
N ALA A 176 -34.89 24.40 -11.45
CA ALA A 176 -35.25 24.87 -12.78
C ALA A 176 -36.37 24.03 -13.40
N ALA A 177 -36.31 22.69 -13.29
CA ALA A 177 -37.33 21.78 -13.81
C ALA A 177 -38.70 22.03 -13.14
N HIS A 178 -38.74 22.19 -11.82
CA HIS A 178 -39.99 22.56 -11.11
C HIS A 178 -40.50 23.93 -11.52
N ALA A 179 -39.64 24.91 -11.81
CA ALA A 179 -40.08 26.21 -12.35
C ALA A 179 -40.71 26.05 -13.74
N HIS A 180 -40.17 25.17 -14.59
CA HIS A 180 -40.77 24.85 -15.90
C HIS A 180 -42.13 24.18 -15.77
N VAL A 181 -42.33 23.29 -14.77
CA VAL A 181 -43.67 22.72 -14.47
C VAL A 181 -44.66 23.82 -14.14
N GLY A 182 -44.32 24.73 -13.22
CA GLY A 182 -45.20 25.87 -12.84
C GLY A 182 -45.52 26.79 -14.01
N GLN A 183 -44.56 27.03 -14.90
CA GLN A 183 -44.75 27.81 -16.11
C GLN A 183 -45.68 27.11 -17.10
N ALA A 184 -45.47 25.82 -17.38
CA ALA A 184 -46.32 25.02 -18.26
C ALA A 184 -47.76 24.96 -17.75
N GLU A 185 -47.99 24.76 -16.44
CA GLU A 185 -49.30 24.78 -15.82
C GLU A 185 -49.98 26.17 -15.96
N SER A 186 -49.22 27.24 -15.84
CA SER A 186 -49.73 28.61 -16.03
C SER A 186 -50.19 28.83 -17.48
N MET A 187 -49.40 28.36 -18.45
CA MET A 187 -49.75 28.43 -19.87
C MET A 187 -51.00 27.60 -20.22
N VAL A 188 -51.12 26.41 -19.59
CA VAL A 188 -52.38 25.60 -19.72
C VAL A 188 -53.59 26.34 -19.20
N ARG A 189 -53.50 26.99 -18.03
CA ARG A 189 -54.60 27.79 -17.49
C ARG A 189 -54.98 28.96 -18.41
N GLN A 190 -54.04 29.51 -19.14
CA GLN A 190 -54.25 30.57 -20.11
C GLN A 190 -54.69 30.08 -21.50
N GLY A 191 -54.78 28.76 -21.72
CA GLY A 191 -55.12 28.15 -23.00
C GLY A 191 -54.00 28.21 -24.06
N LEU A 192 -52.77 28.53 -23.64
CA LEU A 192 -51.59 28.68 -24.51
C LEU A 192 -50.77 27.38 -24.66
N ALA A 193 -51.01 26.40 -23.80
CA ALA A 193 -50.38 25.07 -23.83
C ALA A 193 -51.38 23.96 -23.54
N THR A 194 -51.05 22.74 -23.87
CA THR A 194 -51.90 21.57 -23.64
C THR A 194 -51.66 20.96 -22.27
N ARG A 195 -52.62 20.22 -21.73
CA ARG A 195 -52.40 19.41 -20.49
C ARG A 195 -51.28 18.39 -20.63
N SER A 196 -51.07 17.89 -21.82
CA SER A 196 -49.96 17.00 -22.14
C SER A 196 -48.62 17.66 -21.89
N ASP A 197 -48.47 18.94 -22.22
CA ASP A 197 -47.21 19.67 -22.03
C ASP A 197 -46.86 19.84 -20.54
N ALA A 198 -47.87 20.13 -19.71
CA ALA A 198 -47.64 20.19 -18.26
C ALA A 198 -47.28 18.83 -17.64
N LEU A 199 -47.90 17.75 -18.13
CA LEU A 199 -47.56 16.39 -17.70
C LEU A 199 -46.12 15.98 -18.12
N LEU A 200 -45.71 16.35 -19.33
CA LEU A 200 -44.33 16.09 -19.80
C LEU A 200 -43.30 16.87 -18.95
N ALA A 201 -43.60 18.14 -18.62
CA ALA A 201 -42.76 18.91 -17.72
C ALA A 201 -42.65 18.25 -16.33
N ALA A 202 -43.78 17.76 -15.78
CA ALA A 202 -43.77 17.06 -14.49
C ALA A 202 -42.99 15.76 -14.50
N VAL A 203 -43.06 14.96 -15.59
CA VAL A 203 -42.23 13.76 -15.78
C VAL A 203 -40.74 14.13 -15.82
N GLY A 204 -40.36 15.17 -16.59
CA GLY A 204 -38.99 15.64 -16.66
C GLY A 204 -38.46 16.13 -15.31
N ALA A 205 -39.28 16.81 -14.50
CA ALA A 205 -38.89 17.23 -13.14
C ALA A 205 -38.66 15.98 -12.25
N GLY A 206 -39.54 14.98 -12.30
CA GLY A 206 -39.40 13.72 -11.57
C GLY A 206 -38.13 12.94 -11.93
N GLU A 207 -37.71 12.98 -13.20
CA GLU A 207 -36.43 12.38 -13.61
C GLU A 207 -35.22 13.10 -12.99
N VAL A 208 -35.23 14.41 -12.92
CA VAL A 208 -34.14 15.18 -12.31
C VAL A 208 -34.10 14.95 -10.80
N ASP A 209 -35.28 14.90 -10.14
CA ASP A 209 -35.37 14.57 -8.70
C ASP A 209 -34.78 13.19 -8.38
N ALA A 210 -35.08 12.19 -9.23
CA ALA A 210 -34.48 10.86 -9.09
C ALA A 210 -32.94 10.89 -9.24
N GLN A 211 -32.42 11.61 -10.24
CA GLN A 211 -31.00 11.80 -10.43
C GLN A 211 -30.33 12.54 -9.24
N LEU A 212 -31.01 13.50 -8.63
CA LEU A 212 -30.54 14.18 -7.44
C LEU A 212 -30.43 13.23 -6.25
N ALA A 213 -31.47 12.42 -6.01
CA ALA A 213 -31.47 11.43 -4.93
C ALA A 213 -30.33 10.42 -5.07
N ASP A 214 -30.07 9.94 -6.29
CA ASP A 214 -28.93 9.06 -6.60
C ASP A 214 -27.59 9.76 -6.33
N ALA A 215 -27.42 11.00 -6.77
CA ALA A 215 -26.20 11.77 -6.55
C ALA A 215 -25.93 12.04 -5.06
N GLU A 216 -26.96 12.28 -4.26
CA GLU A 216 -26.82 12.40 -2.81
C GLU A 216 -26.36 11.10 -2.16
N ALA A 217 -26.87 9.94 -2.61
CA ALA A 217 -26.44 8.64 -2.11
C ALA A 217 -24.98 8.36 -2.50
N GLU A 218 -24.59 8.68 -3.74
CA GLU A 218 -23.20 8.57 -4.21
C GLU A 218 -22.26 9.47 -3.39
N ALA A 219 -22.66 10.72 -3.09
CA ALA A 219 -21.85 11.64 -2.30
C ALA A 219 -21.60 11.12 -0.87
N ARG A 220 -22.65 10.57 -0.24
CA ARG A 220 -22.50 9.92 1.08
C ARG A 220 -21.53 8.71 1.02
N THR A 221 -21.61 7.92 -0.04
CA THR A 221 -20.74 6.76 -0.25
C THR A 221 -19.29 7.18 -0.49
N ALA A 222 -19.06 8.21 -1.32
CA ALA A 222 -17.73 8.74 -1.59
C ALA A 222 -17.01 9.22 -0.32
N VAL A 223 -17.74 9.91 0.58
CA VAL A 223 -17.19 10.33 1.89
C VAL A 223 -16.74 9.12 2.72
N ARG A 224 -17.53 8.04 2.76
CA ARG A 224 -17.18 6.81 3.49
C ARG A 224 -16.00 6.08 2.88
N GLN A 225 -15.90 6.06 1.55
CA GLN A 225 -14.74 5.49 0.85
C GLN A 225 -13.45 6.25 1.18
N LEU A 226 -13.50 7.59 1.20
CA LEU A 226 -12.37 8.39 1.64
C LEU A 226 -12.00 8.09 3.09
N ALA A 227 -12.97 8.05 4.01
CA ALA A 227 -12.75 7.70 5.41
C ALA A 227 -12.04 6.36 5.58
N LEU A 228 -12.46 5.33 4.83
CA LEU A 228 -11.83 4.01 4.83
C LEU A 228 -10.36 4.07 4.41
N LEU A 229 -10.04 4.84 3.36
CA LEU A 229 -8.66 5.03 2.89
C LEU A 229 -7.79 5.77 3.93
N LEU A 230 -8.39 6.67 4.71
CA LEU A 230 -7.71 7.37 5.81
C LEU A 230 -7.58 6.51 7.08
N GLY A 231 -8.22 5.33 7.14
CA GLY A 231 -8.25 4.47 8.32
C GLY A 231 -9.21 4.95 9.41
N GLU A 232 -10.18 5.79 9.07
CA GLU A 232 -11.17 6.36 9.99
C GLU A 232 -12.55 5.70 9.82
N HIS A 233 -13.27 5.49 10.92
CA HIS A 233 -14.64 4.95 10.87
C HIS A 233 -15.68 6.06 10.69
N ASP A 234 -15.51 7.17 11.39
CA ASP A 234 -16.40 8.33 11.35
C ASP A 234 -15.63 9.55 10.85
N PHE A 235 -16.08 10.08 9.72
CA PHE A 235 -15.47 11.23 9.09
C PHE A 235 -16.36 12.44 9.26
N SER A 236 -15.96 13.39 10.10
CA SER A 236 -16.70 14.61 10.42
C SER A 236 -16.04 15.89 9.91
N ALA A 237 -14.97 15.79 9.14
CA ALA A 237 -14.26 16.97 8.64
C ALA A 237 -15.00 17.64 7.48
N SER A 238 -14.93 18.97 7.42
CA SER A 238 -15.41 19.74 6.27
C SER A 238 -14.42 19.57 5.11
N LEU A 239 -14.95 19.23 3.92
CA LEU A 239 -14.20 19.07 2.68
C LEU A 239 -14.54 20.20 1.70
N PRO A 240 -13.67 20.52 0.72
CA PRO A 240 -13.96 21.49 -0.33
C PRO A 240 -15.27 21.17 -1.06
N GLU A 241 -16.04 22.20 -1.40
CA GLU A 241 -17.33 22.05 -2.06
C GLU A 241 -17.21 22.01 -3.59
N SER A 242 -16.11 22.52 -4.16
CA SER A 242 -15.92 22.61 -5.60
C SER A 242 -14.53 22.18 -6.04
N LEU A 243 -14.43 21.61 -7.24
CA LEU A 243 -13.16 21.27 -7.88
C LEU A 243 -12.36 22.52 -8.25
N PRO A 244 -11.02 22.43 -8.30
CA PRO A 244 -10.18 23.53 -8.80
C PRO A 244 -10.57 23.96 -10.20
N SER A 245 -10.36 25.25 -10.55
CA SER A 245 -10.67 25.76 -11.88
C SER A 245 -9.84 25.05 -12.97
N ALA A 246 -10.40 24.97 -14.19
CA ALA A 246 -9.72 24.36 -15.33
C ALA A 246 -8.37 25.03 -15.63
N GLN A 247 -8.26 26.34 -15.46
CA GLN A 247 -7.02 27.09 -15.62
C GLN A 247 -5.96 26.66 -14.61
N ARG A 248 -6.35 26.51 -13.33
CA ARG A 248 -5.42 26.07 -12.27
C ARG A 248 -4.96 24.64 -12.50
N ILE A 249 -5.88 23.73 -12.83
CA ILE A 249 -5.54 22.34 -13.16
C ILE A 249 -4.50 22.30 -14.27
N ARG A 250 -4.71 23.05 -15.37
CA ARG A 250 -3.74 23.11 -16.48
C ARG A 250 -2.37 23.63 -16.03
N ALA A 251 -2.35 24.69 -15.20
CA ALA A 251 -1.10 25.28 -14.71
C ALA A 251 -0.28 24.30 -13.86
N VAL A 252 -0.93 23.53 -12.97
CA VAL A 252 -0.26 22.55 -12.09
C VAL A 252 0.17 21.29 -12.84
N VAL A 253 -0.56 20.90 -13.89
CA VAL A 253 -0.32 19.69 -14.67
C VAL A 253 0.59 19.94 -15.89
N ALA A 254 0.80 21.18 -16.30
CA ALA A 254 1.64 21.53 -17.45
C ALA A 254 3.04 20.90 -17.44
N PRO A 255 3.76 20.82 -16.30
CA PRO A 255 5.07 20.14 -16.26
C PRO A 255 5.01 18.66 -16.61
N ASP A 256 3.87 17.99 -16.36
CA ASP A 256 3.70 16.56 -16.61
C ASP A 256 3.48 16.25 -18.11
N THR A 257 3.25 17.27 -18.95
CA THR A 257 3.01 17.12 -20.39
C THR A 257 4.27 17.33 -21.23
N VAL A 258 5.29 18.00 -20.70
CA VAL A 258 6.49 18.41 -21.45
C VAL A 258 7.44 17.23 -21.74
N ASP A 259 7.51 16.24 -20.85
CA ASP A 259 8.44 15.12 -20.99
C ASP A 259 8.12 14.15 -22.17
N THR A 260 6.93 14.24 -22.76
CA THR A 260 6.54 13.41 -23.92
C THR A 260 6.92 14.02 -25.27
N SER A 261 7.06 15.33 -25.34
CA SER A 261 7.40 16.00 -26.62
C SER A 261 8.89 15.86 -27.02
N ALA A 262 9.76 15.66 -26.03
CA ALA A 262 11.19 15.45 -26.29
C ALA A 262 11.48 14.06 -26.85
N ALA A 263 10.71 13.03 -26.50
CA ALA A 263 10.86 11.69 -27.05
C ALA A 263 10.28 11.56 -28.47
N GLU A 264 9.21 12.29 -28.81
CA GLU A 264 8.61 12.29 -30.14
C GLU A 264 9.39 13.15 -31.14
N ALA A 265 10.06 14.22 -30.70
CA ALA A 265 10.91 15.06 -31.55
C ALA A 265 12.21 14.36 -31.98
N SER A 266 12.65 13.31 -31.29
CA SER A 266 13.86 12.54 -31.60
C SER A 266 13.65 11.49 -32.70
N THR A 267 12.40 11.12 -33.02
CA THR A 267 12.12 10.09 -34.04
C THR A 267 11.92 10.61 -35.46
N ASP A 268 11.82 11.93 -35.66
CA ASP A 268 11.49 12.50 -36.98
C ASP A 268 12.71 13.08 -37.77
N ASN A 269 13.94 12.85 -37.28
CA ASN A 269 15.14 13.39 -37.94
C ASN A 269 16.22 12.33 -38.19
N THR A 270 15.90 11.27 -38.96
CA THR A 270 16.91 10.37 -39.53
C THR A 270 16.83 10.33 -41.05
N SER A 271 17.51 11.27 -41.68
CA SER A 271 18.08 11.00 -42.99
C SER A 271 19.53 11.49 -43.04
N THR A 272 20.42 10.50 -43.25
CA THR A 272 21.79 10.58 -43.81
C THR A 272 22.92 11.22 -42.99
N THR A 273 23.88 10.46 -42.60
CA THR A 273 25.26 10.29 -43.03
C THR A 273 26.26 10.09 -41.89
N ASP A 274 27.03 9.01 -42.05
CA ASP A 274 28.41 8.74 -41.64
C ASP A 274 28.75 8.40 -40.17
N ALA A 275 29.32 7.21 -40.12
CA ALA A 275 30.01 6.58 -39.04
C ALA A 275 31.13 7.43 -38.43
N SER A 276 31.09 7.65 -37.13
CA SER A 276 32.28 7.61 -36.28
C SER A 276 31.88 7.24 -34.86
N THR A 277 32.48 6.17 -34.39
CA THR A 277 32.48 5.64 -33.04
C THR A 277 32.82 6.73 -32.02
N THR A 278 31.84 7.06 -31.17
CA THR A 278 32.13 7.64 -29.85
C THR A 278 31.08 7.13 -28.90
N ASP A 279 31.53 6.59 -27.77
CA ASP A 279 30.75 6.13 -26.64
C ASP A 279 29.55 7.06 -26.32
N ALA A 280 28.37 6.70 -26.81
CA ALA A 280 27.13 7.26 -26.32
C ALA A 280 26.80 6.52 -25.02
N SER A 281 27.29 7.09 -23.93
CA SER A 281 26.86 6.83 -22.56
C SER A 281 25.34 6.79 -22.48
N ALA A 282 24.82 5.70 -22.01
CA ALA A 282 23.42 5.44 -21.69
C ALA A 282 22.84 6.56 -20.81
N THR A 283 22.08 7.47 -21.37
CA THR A 283 21.39 8.51 -20.61
C THR A 283 20.09 8.95 -21.28
N ASP A 284 19.21 8.01 -21.62
CA ASP A 284 17.80 8.33 -21.89
C ASP A 284 16.92 7.06 -21.86
N ALA A 285 17.10 6.21 -20.82
CA ALA A 285 16.02 5.33 -20.42
C ALA A 285 15.00 6.19 -19.65
N PRO A 286 13.68 6.10 -19.96
CA PRO A 286 12.69 6.82 -19.18
C PRO A 286 12.87 6.42 -17.71
N ALA A 287 12.68 7.37 -16.80
CA ALA A 287 12.92 7.26 -15.35
C ALA A 287 12.09 6.15 -14.62
N THR A 288 11.69 5.12 -15.33
CA THR A 288 10.97 3.94 -14.83
C THR A 288 11.84 3.03 -13.97
N ASP A 289 13.17 3.13 -14.08
CA ASP A 289 14.10 2.32 -13.25
C ASP A 289 14.13 2.76 -11.78
N ALA A 290 13.62 3.95 -11.47
CA ALA A 290 13.51 4.46 -10.10
C ALA A 290 12.18 4.10 -9.41
N ARG A 291 11.34 3.24 -10.02
CA ARG A 291 10.06 2.83 -9.42
C ARG A 291 10.29 1.75 -8.36
N ALA A 292 9.68 1.94 -7.21
CA ALA A 292 9.84 1.03 -6.06
C ALA A 292 9.31 -0.40 -6.32
N ASP A 293 8.33 -0.60 -7.22
CA ASP A 293 7.86 -1.94 -7.61
C ASP A 293 8.87 -2.69 -8.52
N VAL A 294 9.58 -1.97 -9.38
CA VAL A 294 10.68 -2.53 -10.18
C VAL A 294 11.85 -2.88 -9.26
N GLU A 295 12.22 -1.98 -8.36
CA GLU A 295 13.26 -2.20 -7.36
C GLU A 295 12.93 -3.40 -6.45
N ALA A 296 11.68 -3.53 -6.01
CA ALA A 296 11.22 -4.70 -5.25
C ALA A 296 11.43 -6.01 -6.01
N ALA A 297 11.11 -6.03 -7.31
CA ALA A 297 11.30 -7.22 -8.15
C ALA A 297 12.79 -7.54 -8.38
N GLU A 298 13.65 -6.53 -8.45
CA GLU A 298 15.10 -6.70 -8.56
C GLU A 298 15.71 -7.25 -7.27
N PHE A 299 15.34 -6.73 -6.11
CA PHE A 299 15.76 -7.29 -4.82
C PHE A 299 15.27 -8.72 -4.63
N ALA A 300 14.04 -9.03 -5.07
CA ALA A 300 13.52 -10.40 -5.04
C ALA A 300 14.33 -11.34 -5.95
N LEU A 301 14.76 -10.88 -7.13
CA LEU A 301 15.67 -11.62 -8.01
C LEU A 301 17.03 -11.84 -7.34
N ASP A 302 17.59 -10.84 -6.69
CA ASP A 302 18.86 -10.96 -5.97
C ASP A 302 18.77 -11.94 -4.79
N ALA A 303 17.63 -11.92 -4.06
CA ALA A 303 17.35 -12.91 -3.03
C ALA A 303 17.31 -14.33 -3.60
N ALA A 304 16.64 -14.54 -4.73
CA ALA A 304 16.56 -15.84 -5.40
C ALA A 304 17.92 -16.32 -5.93
N ARG A 305 18.75 -15.42 -6.47
CA ARG A 305 20.14 -15.71 -6.87
C ARG A 305 21.00 -16.16 -5.69
N LEU A 306 20.87 -15.48 -4.55
CA LEU A 306 21.57 -15.85 -3.32
C LEU A 306 21.06 -17.19 -2.79
N ASP A 307 19.75 -17.47 -2.85
CA ASP A 307 19.21 -18.77 -2.45
C ASP A 307 19.72 -19.92 -3.34
N ALA A 308 19.84 -19.69 -4.66
CA ALA A 308 20.47 -20.65 -5.56
C ALA A 308 21.97 -20.89 -5.23
N ARG A 309 22.68 -19.88 -4.71
CA ARG A 309 24.05 -20.04 -4.18
C ARG A 309 24.05 -20.80 -2.86
N ARG A 310 23.07 -20.53 -1.97
CA ARG A 310 22.88 -21.24 -0.71
C ARG A 310 22.71 -22.75 -0.97
N ALA A 311 21.83 -23.10 -1.93
CA ALA A 311 21.61 -24.50 -2.30
C ALA A 311 22.89 -25.21 -2.78
N ARG A 312 23.83 -24.47 -3.40
CA ARG A 312 25.16 -25.05 -3.76
C ARG A 312 26.07 -25.21 -2.55
N SER A 313 25.98 -24.32 -1.57
CA SER A 313 26.81 -24.34 -0.37
C SER A 313 26.41 -25.43 0.64
N LEU A 314 25.27 -26.10 0.47
CA LEU A 314 24.85 -27.27 1.23
C LEU A 314 25.81 -28.47 1.06
N TYR A 315 26.55 -28.52 -0.06
CA TYR A 315 27.58 -29.57 -0.30
C TYR A 315 28.88 -29.33 0.47
N LEU A 316 29.05 -28.19 1.14
CA LEU A 316 30.24 -27.92 1.93
C LEU A 316 30.11 -28.50 3.34
N PRO A 317 31.22 -28.94 3.96
CA PRO A 317 31.19 -29.39 5.34
C PRO A 317 30.83 -28.25 6.27
N ARG A 318 30.11 -28.57 7.36
CA ARG A 318 29.79 -27.67 8.46
C ARG A 318 30.72 -27.96 9.62
N LEU A 319 31.18 -26.92 10.31
CA LEU A 319 32.03 -27.02 11.49
C LEU A 319 31.35 -26.23 12.63
N ASN A 320 31.05 -26.94 13.71
CA ASN A 320 30.48 -26.37 14.92
C ASN A 320 31.40 -26.66 16.12
N ALA A 321 31.54 -25.68 17.01
CA ALA A 321 32.09 -25.88 18.33
C ALA A 321 30.95 -26.15 19.32
N LEU A 322 31.17 -27.07 20.24
CA LEU A 322 30.24 -27.44 21.29
C LEU A 322 30.91 -27.29 22.64
N ALA A 323 30.25 -26.62 23.58
CA ALA A 323 30.61 -26.62 24.99
C ALA A 323 29.36 -27.03 25.80
N ARG A 324 29.55 -28.04 26.65
CA ARG A 324 28.49 -28.57 27.51
C ARG A 324 28.95 -28.57 28.95
N TYR A 325 28.10 -28.14 29.83
CA TYR A 325 28.30 -28.13 31.27
C TYR A 325 27.10 -28.82 31.93
N ASP A 326 27.32 -29.96 32.60
CA ASP A 326 26.28 -30.82 33.13
C ASP A 326 26.35 -30.93 34.64
N TRP A 327 25.22 -31.02 35.30
CA TRP A 327 25.04 -31.34 36.70
C TRP A 327 24.21 -32.62 36.83
N ASN A 328 24.66 -33.57 37.68
CA ASN A 328 23.92 -34.77 37.97
C ASN A 328 23.76 -34.94 39.49
N SER A 329 22.53 -35.15 39.95
CA SER A 329 22.17 -35.22 41.37
C SER A 329 21.12 -36.29 41.63
N ALA A 330 21.24 -36.95 42.76
CA ALA A 330 20.21 -37.90 43.23
C ALA A 330 18.92 -37.20 43.74
N SER A 331 18.95 -35.89 44.03
CA SER A 331 17.90 -35.23 44.79
C SER A 331 17.35 -33.90 44.22
N ARG A 332 18.13 -33.16 43.44
CA ARG A 332 17.73 -31.82 42.98
C ARG A 332 18.26 -31.50 41.57
N LEU A 333 17.43 -30.79 40.82
CA LEU A 333 17.81 -30.26 39.50
C LEU A 333 18.87 -29.15 39.67
N TYR A 334 19.83 -29.04 38.74
CA TYR A 334 20.93 -28.08 38.76
C TYR A 334 21.79 -28.10 40.05
N ALA A 335 21.78 -29.22 40.73
CA ALA A 335 22.60 -29.46 41.91
C ALA A 335 23.52 -30.67 41.66
N GLY A 336 24.43 -30.97 42.59
CA GLY A 336 25.32 -32.08 42.48
C GLY A 336 26.65 -31.71 41.82
N VAL A 337 27.34 -32.73 41.30
CA VAL A 337 28.69 -32.53 40.81
C VAL A 337 28.71 -32.12 39.35
N PRO A 338 29.40 -31.03 39.02
CA PRO A 338 29.49 -30.58 37.62
C PRO A 338 30.48 -31.39 36.82
N SER A 339 30.22 -31.49 35.52
CA SER A 339 31.15 -31.96 34.49
C SER A 339 31.07 -31.06 33.26
N TRP A 340 32.17 -30.97 32.53
CA TRP A 340 32.21 -30.19 31.31
C TRP A 340 32.75 -31.01 30.15
N THR A 341 32.29 -30.66 28.95
CA THR A 341 32.78 -31.25 27.70
C THR A 341 32.87 -30.11 26.66
N VAL A 342 34.02 -30.05 25.99
CA VAL A 342 34.23 -29.14 24.85
C VAL A 342 34.67 -29.97 23.67
N GLY A 343 34.12 -29.67 22.50
CA GLY A 343 34.44 -30.40 21.29
C GLY A 343 34.22 -29.57 20.03
N LEU A 344 34.84 -30.05 18.96
CA LEU A 344 34.59 -29.60 17.60
C LEU A 344 33.89 -30.71 16.82
N MET A 345 32.85 -30.39 16.12
CA MET A 345 32.09 -31.34 15.30
C MET A 345 32.10 -30.88 13.86
N ALA A 346 32.71 -31.64 12.97
CA ALA A 346 32.61 -31.46 11.54
C ALA A 346 31.56 -32.44 11.00
N THR A 347 30.57 -31.93 10.32
CA THR A 347 29.51 -32.70 9.66
C THR A 347 29.58 -32.46 8.17
N TRP A 348 29.73 -33.52 7.40
CA TRP A 348 29.70 -33.47 5.94
C TRP A 348 28.82 -34.58 5.41
N THR A 349 27.83 -34.22 4.63
CA THR A 349 26.86 -35.13 4.03
C THR A 349 27.00 -35.04 2.50
N PRO A 350 27.94 -35.74 1.88
CA PRO A 350 28.17 -35.64 0.43
C PRO A 350 27.01 -36.19 -0.41
N PHE A 351 26.16 -37.03 0.18
CA PHE A 351 25.00 -37.62 -0.45
C PHE A 351 23.87 -37.82 0.55
N ALA A 352 22.72 -37.18 0.33
CA ALA A 352 21.52 -37.33 1.14
C ALA A 352 20.31 -37.75 0.26
N GLY A 353 20.48 -38.84 -0.49
CA GLY A 353 19.39 -39.46 -1.27
C GLY A 353 18.86 -38.60 -2.42
N ALA A 354 19.73 -37.84 -3.11
CA ALA A 354 19.41 -36.90 -4.20
C ALA A 354 18.55 -35.67 -3.78
N GLY A 355 18.31 -35.46 -2.49
CA GLY A 355 17.57 -34.31 -1.99
C GLY A 355 18.25 -32.98 -2.35
N GLU A 356 19.58 -32.93 -2.27
CA GLU A 356 20.36 -31.73 -2.63
C GLU A 356 20.28 -31.41 -4.13
N LEU A 357 20.19 -32.43 -5.00
CA LEU A 357 20.00 -32.21 -6.44
C LEU A 357 18.62 -31.57 -6.72
N ALA A 358 17.60 -32.09 -6.04
CA ALA A 358 16.24 -31.52 -6.14
C ALA A 358 16.19 -30.08 -5.60
N GLU A 359 16.78 -29.81 -4.43
CA GLU A 359 16.89 -28.46 -3.83
C GLU A 359 17.57 -27.48 -4.80
N ARG A 360 18.66 -27.89 -5.44
CA ARG A 360 19.35 -27.09 -6.45
C ARG A 360 18.49 -26.83 -7.70
N GLN A 361 17.68 -27.80 -8.14
CA GLN A 361 16.76 -27.62 -9.27
C GLN A 361 15.65 -26.66 -8.91
N VAL A 362 15.05 -26.79 -7.71
CA VAL A 362 14.03 -25.86 -7.18
C VAL A 362 14.58 -24.44 -7.11
N SER A 363 15.76 -24.24 -6.53
CA SER A 363 16.35 -22.91 -6.39
C SER A 363 16.68 -22.27 -7.75
N LYS A 364 17.13 -23.06 -8.75
CA LYS A 364 17.32 -22.59 -10.12
C LYS A 364 16.00 -22.21 -10.80
N GLY A 365 14.95 -23.00 -10.58
CA GLY A 365 13.62 -22.70 -11.08
C GLY A 365 13.08 -21.38 -10.49
N ASN A 366 13.26 -21.20 -9.18
CA ASN A 366 12.88 -19.96 -8.49
C ASN A 366 13.69 -18.74 -8.99
N GLU A 367 15.00 -18.89 -9.25
CA GLU A 367 15.82 -17.83 -9.85
C GLU A 367 15.32 -17.45 -11.24
N ALA A 368 14.99 -18.46 -12.09
CA ALA A 368 14.45 -18.19 -13.42
C ALA A 368 13.09 -17.49 -13.38
N ALA A 369 12.21 -17.91 -12.46
CA ALA A 369 10.92 -17.27 -12.24
C ALA A 369 11.08 -15.82 -11.76
N ALA A 370 11.95 -15.57 -10.77
CA ALA A 370 12.23 -14.22 -10.26
C ALA A 370 12.82 -13.30 -11.34
N ARG A 371 13.68 -13.84 -12.24
CA ARG A 371 14.20 -13.10 -13.39
C ARG A 371 13.10 -12.67 -14.33
N ALA A 372 12.22 -13.61 -14.69
CA ALA A 372 11.07 -13.29 -15.56
C ALA A 372 10.12 -12.27 -14.89
N MET A 373 9.92 -12.33 -13.57
CA MET A 373 9.14 -11.34 -12.82
C MET A 373 9.77 -9.95 -12.86
N ALA A 374 11.09 -9.83 -12.71
CA ALA A 374 11.80 -8.55 -12.80
C ALA A 374 11.73 -7.95 -14.23
N GLU A 375 11.90 -8.78 -15.26
CA GLU A 375 11.73 -8.37 -16.66
C GLU A 375 10.29 -7.91 -16.92
N ALA A 376 9.29 -8.65 -16.43
CA ALA A 376 7.88 -8.30 -16.55
C ALA A 376 7.55 -7.01 -15.78
N ALA A 377 8.14 -6.76 -14.61
CA ALA A 377 7.95 -5.53 -13.85
C ALA A 377 8.44 -4.30 -14.64
N ARG A 378 9.64 -4.39 -15.25
CA ARG A 378 10.16 -3.31 -16.12
C ARG A 378 9.27 -3.06 -17.34
N ALA A 379 8.86 -4.13 -18.02
CA ALA A 379 7.98 -4.02 -19.19
C ALA A 379 6.61 -3.40 -18.83
N ARG A 380 6.03 -3.79 -17.67
CA ARG A 380 4.80 -3.18 -17.16
C ARG A 380 5.00 -1.71 -16.80
N ALA A 381 6.11 -1.36 -16.16
CA ALA A 381 6.43 0.02 -15.81
C ALA A 381 6.48 0.92 -17.04
N SER A 382 7.13 0.47 -18.12
CA SER A 382 7.18 1.20 -19.40
C SER A 382 5.78 1.36 -20.01
N LEU A 383 4.99 0.27 -20.07
CA LEU A 383 3.64 0.31 -20.62
C LEU A 383 2.71 1.24 -19.81
N GLU A 384 2.77 1.17 -18.47
CA GLU A 384 1.97 2.01 -17.60
C GLU A 384 2.32 3.49 -17.73
N ALA A 385 3.60 3.82 -17.91
CA ALA A 385 4.05 5.18 -18.15
C ALA A 385 3.49 5.74 -19.48
N GLU A 386 3.49 4.92 -20.54
CA GLU A 386 2.91 5.30 -21.83
C GLU A 386 1.38 5.45 -21.73
N GLN A 387 0.69 4.47 -21.13
CA GLN A 387 -0.76 4.51 -20.93
C GLN A 387 -1.20 5.73 -20.10
N ALA A 388 -0.51 6.03 -19.01
CA ALA A 388 -0.80 7.19 -18.18
C ALA A 388 -0.53 8.51 -18.93
N GLY A 389 0.49 8.56 -19.79
CA GLY A 389 0.74 9.70 -20.67
C GLY A 389 -0.40 9.93 -21.67
N ASN A 390 -0.85 8.85 -22.31
CA ASN A 390 -1.96 8.90 -23.26
C ASN A 390 -3.28 9.30 -22.58
N ALA A 391 -3.54 8.75 -21.39
CA ALA A 391 -4.73 9.08 -20.59
C ALA A 391 -4.75 10.57 -20.20
N LEU A 392 -3.62 11.13 -19.76
CA LEU A 392 -3.52 12.54 -19.40
C LEU A 392 -3.76 13.44 -20.61
N ARG A 393 -3.16 13.14 -21.77
CA ARG A 393 -3.40 13.91 -23.02
C ARG A 393 -4.86 13.88 -23.43
N ALA A 394 -5.50 12.72 -23.40
CA ALA A 394 -6.93 12.55 -23.69
C ALA A 394 -7.81 13.33 -22.70
N ALA A 395 -7.51 13.28 -21.40
CA ALA A 395 -8.24 14.01 -20.39
C ALA A 395 -8.14 15.53 -20.58
N LEU A 396 -6.97 16.07 -20.91
CA LEU A 396 -6.77 17.50 -21.19
C LEU A 396 -7.54 17.95 -22.44
N ALA A 397 -7.53 17.14 -23.50
CA ALA A 397 -8.35 17.41 -24.69
C ALA A 397 -9.84 17.37 -24.38
N GLY A 398 -10.29 16.38 -23.59
CA GLY A 398 -11.64 16.25 -23.09
C GLY A 398 -12.09 17.46 -22.26
N LEU A 399 -11.22 17.96 -21.37
CA LEU A 399 -11.47 19.17 -20.58
C LEU A 399 -11.71 20.41 -21.46
N ALA A 400 -10.89 20.60 -22.49
CA ALA A 400 -11.01 21.73 -23.40
C ALA A 400 -12.31 21.67 -24.24
N ILE A 401 -12.77 20.46 -24.57
CA ILE A 401 -14.07 20.26 -25.25
C ILE A 401 -15.23 20.54 -24.29
N ALA A 402 -15.17 19.98 -23.08
CA ALA A 402 -16.24 20.13 -22.09
C ALA A 402 -16.42 21.59 -21.66
N GLU A 403 -15.33 22.34 -21.50
CA GLU A 403 -15.38 23.78 -21.15
C GLU A 403 -16.13 24.61 -22.21
N ARG A 404 -15.89 24.35 -23.47
CA ARG A 404 -16.62 25.01 -24.57
C ARG A 404 -18.08 24.58 -24.62
N ALA A 405 -18.35 23.29 -24.36
CA ALA A 405 -19.72 22.77 -24.39
C ALA A 405 -20.61 23.38 -23.30
N VAL A 406 -20.09 23.67 -22.10
CA VAL A 406 -20.85 24.37 -21.04
C VAL A 406 -21.30 25.74 -21.49
N ALA A 407 -20.40 26.56 -22.01
CA ALA A 407 -20.75 27.91 -22.47
C ALA A 407 -21.77 27.88 -23.61
N GLN A 408 -21.65 26.95 -24.55
CA GLN A 408 -22.55 26.81 -25.70
C GLN A 408 -23.94 26.29 -25.27
N SER A 409 -24.02 25.31 -24.37
CA SER A 409 -25.28 24.73 -23.91
C SER A 409 -26.07 25.71 -23.03
N ALA A 410 -25.42 26.49 -22.16
CA ALA A 410 -26.04 27.52 -21.37
C ALA A 410 -26.65 28.61 -22.24
N GLU A 411 -25.94 29.07 -23.29
CA GLU A 411 -26.50 30.07 -24.21
C GLU A 411 -27.66 29.50 -25.04
N ALA A 412 -27.53 28.24 -25.51
CA ALA A 412 -28.63 27.58 -26.25
C ALA A 412 -29.88 27.44 -25.39
N HIS A 413 -29.76 26.99 -24.13
CA HIS A 413 -30.89 26.90 -23.20
C HIS A 413 -31.52 28.29 -22.97
N ARG A 414 -30.70 29.31 -22.73
CA ARG A 414 -31.20 30.70 -22.54
C ARG A 414 -31.99 31.20 -23.76
N MET A 415 -31.54 30.89 -25.00
CA MET A 415 -32.28 31.26 -26.21
C MET A 415 -33.58 30.49 -26.36
N VAL A 416 -33.60 29.19 -26.09
CA VAL A 416 -34.81 28.34 -26.17
C VAL A 416 -35.83 28.77 -25.11
N ALA A 417 -35.38 29.04 -23.88
CA ALA A 417 -36.27 29.51 -22.80
C ALA A 417 -37.00 30.80 -23.19
N ARG A 418 -36.31 31.79 -23.76
CA ARG A 418 -36.93 33.01 -24.26
C ARG A 418 -37.94 32.77 -25.39
N LYS A 419 -37.64 31.84 -26.31
CA LYS A 419 -38.58 31.46 -27.38
C LYS A 419 -39.81 30.77 -26.81
N TYR A 420 -39.65 29.93 -25.79
CA TYR A 420 -40.78 29.27 -25.13
C TYR A 420 -41.66 30.27 -24.40
N GLU A 421 -41.09 31.25 -23.70
CA GLU A 421 -41.84 32.36 -23.08
C GLU A 421 -42.66 33.17 -24.11
N GLY A 422 -42.13 33.34 -25.32
CA GLY A 422 -42.81 34.01 -26.43
C GLY A 422 -43.74 33.10 -27.23
N GLY A 423 -43.94 31.82 -26.85
CA GLY A 423 -44.79 30.87 -27.58
C GLY A 423 -44.22 30.40 -28.92
N LEU A 424 -42.90 30.61 -29.15
CA LEU A 424 -42.18 30.26 -30.40
C LEU A 424 -41.37 28.96 -30.30
N ALA A 425 -41.38 28.30 -29.17
CA ALA A 425 -40.78 27.00 -28.96
C ALA A 425 -41.72 26.10 -28.17
N THR A 426 -41.51 24.78 -28.29
CA THR A 426 -42.30 23.77 -27.58
C THR A 426 -41.67 23.47 -26.19
N ILE A 427 -42.50 22.92 -25.28
CA ILE A 427 -42.02 22.45 -23.99
C ILE A 427 -40.89 21.36 -24.13
N VAL A 428 -40.99 20.51 -25.14
CA VAL A 428 -40.02 19.48 -25.43
C VAL A 428 -38.65 20.07 -25.76
N GLU A 429 -38.64 21.17 -26.60
CA GLU A 429 -37.39 21.85 -26.92
C GLU A 429 -36.76 22.52 -25.69
N LEU A 430 -37.58 23.07 -24.79
CA LEU A 430 -37.12 23.66 -23.55
C LEU A 430 -36.49 22.61 -22.61
N LEU A 431 -37.22 21.49 -22.41
CA LEU A 431 -36.72 20.39 -21.56
C LEU A 431 -35.45 19.75 -22.12
N ASP A 432 -35.35 19.56 -23.44
CA ASP A 432 -34.14 19.03 -24.07
C ASP A 432 -32.96 19.99 -23.91
N ALA A 433 -33.17 21.30 -24.15
CA ALA A 433 -32.13 22.31 -23.97
C ALA A 433 -31.61 22.37 -22.50
N SER A 434 -32.52 22.28 -21.51
CA SER A 434 -32.20 22.22 -20.10
C SER A 434 -31.42 20.93 -19.74
N ALA A 435 -31.84 19.77 -20.26
CA ALA A 435 -31.13 18.51 -20.06
C ALA A 435 -29.72 18.50 -20.68
N VAL A 436 -29.55 19.15 -21.86
CA VAL A 436 -28.23 19.31 -22.50
C VAL A 436 -27.31 20.20 -21.67
N GLU A 437 -27.82 21.32 -21.12
CA GLU A 437 -27.05 22.21 -20.23
C GLU A 437 -26.58 21.45 -18.97
N THR A 438 -27.49 20.78 -18.25
CA THR A 438 -27.19 20.01 -17.07
C THR A 438 -26.15 18.92 -17.37
N ARG A 439 -26.30 18.16 -18.46
CA ARG A 439 -25.36 17.14 -18.90
C ARG A 439 -23.99 17.73 -19.22
N SER A 440 -23.93 18.89 -19.84
CA SER A 440 -22.68 19.59 -20.17
C SER A 440 -21.95 20.06 -18.91
N ALA A 441 -22.67 20.60 -17.92
CA ALA A 441 -22.10 20.99 -16.63
C ALA A 441 -21.52 19.77 -15.88
N LEU A 442 -22.25 18.67 -15.79
CA LEU A 442 -21.77 17.42 -15.17
C LEU A 442 -20.54 16.84 -15.90
N ARG A 443 -20.51 16.88 -17.23
CA ARG A 443 -19.34 16.46 -18.02
C ARG A 443 -18.13 17.33 -17.77
N PHE A 444 -18.30 18.61 -17.59
CA PHE A 444 -17.19 19.53 -17.30
C PHE A 444 -16.58 19.24 -15.94
N SER A 445 -17.37 19.01 -14.91
CA SER A 445 -16.90 18.61 -13.59
C SER A 445 -16.17 17.27 -13.65
N ALA A 446 -16.73 16.27 -14.34
CA ALA A 446 -16.09 14.97 -14.56
C ALA A 446 -14.77 15.11 -15.34
N ALA A 447 -14.68 15.99 -16.34
CA ALA A 447 -13.45 16.21 -17.10
C ALA A 447 -12.35 16.85 -16.25
N ARG A 448 -12.66 17.79 -15.35
CA ARG A 448 -11.71 18.34 -14.38
C ARG A 448 -11.15 17.26 -13.46
N HIS A 449 -12.02 16.42 -12.90
CA HIS A 449 -11.63 15.29 -12.08
C HIS A 449 -10.74 14.29 -12.85
N ALA A 450 -11.10 13.98 -14.10
CA ALA A 450 -10.33 13.07 -14.94
C ALA A 450 -8.90 13.56 -15.20
N VAL A 451 -8.68 14.87 -15.41
CA VAL A 451 -7.32 15.41 -15.55
C VAL A 451 -6.50 15.26 -14.26
N ILE A 452 -7.11 15.57 -13.10
CA ILE A 452 -6.42 15.46 -11.81
C ILE A 452 -5.99 14.00 -11.55
N THR A 453 -6.91 13.04 -11.76
CA THR A 453 -6.64 11.62 -11.52
C THR A 453 -5.62 11.07 -12.52
N SER A 454 -5.71 11.45 -13.81
CA SER A 454 -4.72 11.04 -14.81
C SER A 454 -3.34 11.62 -14.54
N ALA A 455 -3.24 12.85 -14.01
CA ALA A 455 -1.98 13.44 -13.59
C ALA A 455 -1.36 12.71 -12.40
N ALA A 456 -2.17 12.32 -11.41
CA ALA A 456 -1.71 11.52 -10.27
C ALA A 456 -1.16 10.16 -10.72
N GLU A 457 -1.90 9.46 -11.60
CA GLU A 457 -1.45 8.17 -12.17
C GLU A 457 -0.18 8.31 -13.00
N ARG A 458 -0.05 9.39 -13.80
CA ARG A 458 1.17 9.63 -14.57
C ARG A 458 2.38 9.85 -13.68
N ARG A 459 2.26 10.63 -12.60
CA ARG A 459 3.36 10.82 -11.64
C ARG A 459 3.77 9.52 -11.01
N LYS A 460 2.81 8.72 -10.53
CA LYS A 460 3.06 7.36 -10.02
C LYS A 460 3.76 6.49 -11.06
N ALA A 461 3.26 6.45 -12.30
CA ALA A 461 3.82 5.63 -13.37
C ALA A 461 5.25 6.02 -13.73
N LEU A 462 5.64 7.28 -13.52
CA LEU A 462 7.01 7.80 -13.70
C LEU A 462 7.87 7.69 -12.42
N GLY A 463 7.39 7.06 -11.34
CA GLY A 463 8.09 7.01 -10.06
C GLY A 463 8.21 8.36 -9.35
N ARG A 464 7.41 9.36 -9.76
CA ARG A 464 7.39 10.70 -9.15
C ARG A 464 6.37 10.78 -8.01
N ASP A 465 6.59 11.68 -7.06
CA ASP A 465 5.67 11.88 -5.93
C ASP A 465 4.34 12.54 -6.38
N PRO A 466 3.19 11.85 -6.24
CA PRO A 466 1.89 12.42 -6.58
C PRO A 466 1.43 13.52 -5.61
N THR A 467 2.03 13.63 -4.40
CA THR A 467 1.62 14.62 -3.39
C THR A 467 1.83 16.06 -3.83
N THR A 468 2.63 16.31 -4.87
CA THR A 468 2.82 17.63 -5.47
C THR A 468 1.51 18.22 -6.04
N LEU A 469 0.46 17.40 -6.26
CA LEU A 469 -0.88 17.85 -6.62
C LEU A 469 -1.62 18.61 -5.48
N VAL A 470 -1.10 18.59 -4.25
CA VAL A 470 -1.57 19.48 -3.17
C VAL A 470 -1.55 20.96 -3.60
N ALA A 471 -0.65 21.35 -4.50
CA ALA A 471 -0.63 22.68 -5.09
C ALA A 471 -1.95 23.10 -5.77
N LEU A 472 -2.87 22.19 -6.07
CA LEU A 472 -4.20 22.50 -6.57
C LEU A 472 -5.10 23.20 -5.52
N GLU A 473 -4.85 23.01 -4.23
CA GLU A 473 -5.61 23.64 -3.14
C GLU A 473 -5.05 25.00 -2.71
N ASP A 474 -3.77 25.28 -2.97
CA ASP A 474 -3.17 26.56 -2.59
C ASP A 474 -3.85 27.72 -3.35
N PRO A 475 -4.16 28.88 -2.73
CA PRO A 475 -4.70 30.02 -3.45
C PRO A 475 -3.75 30.43 -4.58
N ALA A 476 -4.33 30.79 -5.73
CA ALA A 476 -3.52 31.23 -6.89
C ALA A 476 -2.51 32.29 -6.42
N PRO A 477 -1.25 32.25 -6.87
CA PRO A 477 -0.32 33.32 -6.59
C PRO A 477 -0.94 34.61 -7.08
N THR A 478 -1.13 35.56 -6.18
CA THR A 478 -1.60 36.90 -6.54
C THR A 478 -0.57 37.49 -7.50
N VAL A 479 -0.92 37.54 -8.80
CA VAL A 479 -0.11 38.28 -9.77
C VAL A 479 -0.10 39.73 -9.29
N PRO A 480 1.04 40.32 -8.97
CA PRO A 480 1.08 41.73 -8.61
C PRO A 480 0.56 42.54 -9.82
N PRO A 481 -0.26 43.56 -9.60
CA PRO A 481 -0.73 44.40 -10.69
C PRO A 481 0.48 44.96 -11.42
N THR A 482 0.57 44.67 -12.72
CA THR A 482 1.56 45.29 -13.62
C THR A 482 1.33 46.79 -13.57
N ARG A 483 2.34 47.51 -13.07
CA ARG A 483 2.38 49.00 -13.10
C ARG A 483 2.60 49.50 -14.51
#